data_b9f36a11292f3572d01b714b47526602
#
_entry.id   b9f36a11292f3572d01b714b47526602
#
_cell.length_a   1.000
_cell.length_b   1.000
_cell.length_c   1.000
_cell.angle_alpha   90.00
_cell.angle_beta   90.00
_cell.angle_gamma   90.00
#
_symmetry.space_group_name_H-M   'P 1'
#
loop_
_entity.id
_entity.type
_entity.pdbx_description
1 polymer ?
#
loop_
_entity_poly.entity_id
_entity_poly.type
_entity_poly.pdbx_seq_one_letter_code
_entity_poly.pdbx_strand_id
1 'polypeptide(L)'
;MPLQFQPPRSTPVLRLAALAAAALALGGCLGPSLSGITGSVSALTAPAAQPVATPVFVTSTRPAFVGDRLGAPSAERARFYRQVVSMPPGRATGSIPRPQITSENPRRHAVLTDREALTPDAFRREVAQTIAGKPFDQRDVLVYVHGFNTDYDEAAFRIVQVAADGGFRGTQVLFTWPSYRRVLAYSGDREVATASRDALEKLLSDLGRTPGVGRIHILAHSMGAFLTMEALRQASIAGNGELGGRLGEVILAAPDLDVEVFRQQMARISRPSRVSLFVQADDRALAASSTVAWDRQRVGALDVRNPQHRQVISSLGVRVFTMSATGWTDLVRHGTFAEAPEIVRLIGGKISQPPVIEDSLPQVAEAPPLPSELRAPQEQAPMAGQPESARSVTSEPLPGAAPLAPAAD
;
A
#
# COMPACT_ATOMS: atom_id res chain seq x y z
N MET A 1 2.31 -34.51 62.43
CA MET A 1 2.77 -35.14 61.19
C MET A 1 1.59 -35.86 60.54
N PRO A 2 1.03 -35.39 59.44
CA PRO A 2 0.12 -36.16 58.64
C PRO A 2 0.82 -36.63 57.35
N LEU A 3 0.64 -37.89 57.04
CA LEU A 3 1.11 -38.61 55.86
C LEU A 3 0.38 -38.13 54.62
N GLN A 4 1.13 -37.66 53.61
CA GLN A 4 0.61 -37.36 52.28
C GLN A 4 0.57 -38.64 51.43
N PHE A 5 -0.63 -39.00 50.97
CA PHE A 5 -0.87 -40.02 49.96
C PHE A 5 -0.64 -39.42 48.57
N GLN A 6 0.30 -39.96 47.80
CA GLN A 6 0.45 -39.70 46.39
C GLN A 6 -0.26 -40.79 45.57
N PRO A 7 -1.08 -40.46 44.57
CA PRO A 7 -1.64 -41.44 43.66
C PRO A 7 -0.62 -41.89 42.59
N PRO A 8 -0.69 -43.16 42.10
CA PRO A 8 0.26 -43.71 41.16
C PRO A 8 0.13 -43.07 39.74
N ARG A 9 1.28 -42.76 39.17
CA ARG A 9 1.42 -42.26 37.80
C ARG A 9 1.13 -43.40 36.80
N SER A 10 0.06 -43.28 35.99
CA SER A 10 -0.22 -44.17 34.87
C SER A 10 0.71 -43.85 33.70
N THR A 11 1.45 -44.87 33.25
CA THR A 11 2.38 -44.79 32.11
C THR A 11 1.66 -44.68 30.75
N PRO A 12 2.20 -43.92 29.77
CA PRO A 12 1.55 -43.63 28.48
C PRO A 12 1.53 -44.83 27.51
N VAL A 13 2.00 -45.98 27.87
CA VAL A 13 2.13 -47.14 26.97
C VAL A 13 0.80 -47.89 26.76
N LEU A 14 -0.20 -47.74 27.64
CA LEU A 14 -1.48 -48.45 27.52
C LEU A 14 -2.50 -47.75 26.60
N ARG A 15 -2.25 -46.52 26.14
CA ARG A 15 -3.17 -45.82 25.27
C ARG A 15 -2.88 -46.00 23.76
N LEU A 16 -1.71 -46.46 23.37
CA LEU A 16 -1.39 -46.77 21.97
C LEU A 16 -1.85 -48.16 21.52
N ALA A 17 -2.05 -49.09 22.42
CA ALA A 17 -2.48 -50.47 22.11
C ALA A 17 -3.99 -50.56 21.77
N ALA A 18 -4.80 -49.62 22.27
CA ALA A 18 -6.26 -49.63 22.00
C ALA A 18 -6.67 -49.04 20.67
N LEU A 19 -5.82 -48.23 20.03
CA LEU A 19 -6.10 -47.63 18.72
C LEU A 19 -5.65 -48.48 17.53
N ALA A 20 -4.74 -49.44 17.75
CA ALA A 20 -4.31 -50.36 16.70
C ALA A 20 -5.27 -51.56 16.49
N ALA A 21 -6.10 -51.92 17.50
CA ALA A 21 -7.05 -53.02 17.40
C ALA A 21 -8.37 -52.65 16.71
N ALA A 22 -8.69 -51.37 16.62
CA ALA A 22 -9.94 -50.92 15.94
C ALA A 22 -9.83 -50.79 14.39
N ALA A 23 -8.58 -50.79 13.87
CA ALA A 23 -8.35 -50.65 12.42
C ALA A 23 -8.33 -52.00 11.66
N LEU A 24 -8.36 -53.12 12.32
CA LEU A 24 -8.27 -54.48 11.73
C LEU A 24 -9.61 -55.22 11.62
N ALA A 25 -10.71 -54.62 12.08
CA ALA A 25 -12.03 -55.28 12.10
C ALA A 25 -13.02 -54.88 10.99
N LEU A 26 -12.62 -54.04 10.02
CA LEU A 26 -13.50 -53.56 8.94
C LEU A 26 -13.05 -53.96 7.54
N GLY A 27 -12.20 -54.99 7.41
CA GLY A 27 -11.71 -55.51 6.14
C GLY A 27 -12.19 -56.92 5.84
N GLY A 28 -13.48 -57.15 5.72
CA GLY A 28 -13.98 -58.46 5.33
C GLY A 28 -15.37 -58.39 4.70
N CYS A 29 -15.40 -58.46 3.38
CA CYS A 29 -16.45 -58.94 2.49
C CYS A 29 -16.61 -58.09 1.25
N LEU A 30 -15.79 -58.36 0.23
CA LEU A 30 -16.19 -58.26 -1.18
C LEU A 30 -15.16 -59.07 -1.98
N GLY A 31 -15.66 -60.20 -2.51
CA GLY A 31 -14.89 -61.14 -3.27
C GLY A 31 -14.44 -60.62 -4.64
N PRO A 32 -13.51 -61.33 -5.31
CA PRO A 32 -12.88 -60.86 -6.52
C PRO A 32 -13.68 -61.23 -7.76
N SER A 33 -14.01 -60.22 -8.58
CA SER A 33 -14.21 -60.46 -10.01
C SER A 33 -13.07 -59.80 -10.79
N LEU A 34 -12.04 -60.58 -11.04
CA LEU A 34 -11.01 -60.28 -12.03
C LEU A 34 -11.62 -60.51 -13.43
N SER A 35 -11.85 -59.43 -14.16
CA SER A 35 -11.91 -59.46 -15.63
C SER A 35 -11.51 -58.09 -16.16
N GLY A 36 -10.29 -58.01 -16.66
CA GLY A 36 -9.82 -57.26 -17.81
C GLY A 36 -10.15 -55.81 -17.93
N ILE A 37 -9.31 -54.92 -17.38
CA ILE A 37 -8.98 -53.64 -18.03
C ILE A 37 -7.46 -53.45 -17.83
N THR A 38 -6.65 -53.89 -18.79
CA THR A 38 -5.32 -53.39 -19.03
C THR A 38 -5.46 -52.02 -19.70
N GLY A 39 -5.97 -51.04 -18.93
CA GLY A 39 -5.85 -49.65 -19.26
C GLY A 39 -4.54 -49.20 -18.62
N SER A 40 -3.50 -48.97 -19.41
CA SER A 40 -2.33 -48.19 -19.00
C SER A 40 -2.82 -46.86 -18.50
N VAL A 41 -2.96 -46.71 -17.18
CA VAL A 41 -3.03 -45.42 -16.54
C VAL A 41 -1.60 -44.86 -16.60
N SER A 42 -1.22 -44.32 -17.78
CA SER A 42 -0.24 -43.27 -17.84
C SER A 42 -0.87 -42.15 -17.04
N ALA A 43 -0.59 -42.13 -15.75
CA ALA A 43 -0.67 -40.90 -14.97
C ALA A 43 0.22 -39.91 -15.71
N LEU A 44 -0.39 -39.12 -16.59
CA LEU A 44 0.20 -37.88 -17.10
C LEU A 44 0.47 -37.05 -15.86
N THR A 45 1.66 -37.23 -15.27
CA THR A 45 2.21 -36.31 -14.30
C THR A 45 2.35 -35.01 -15.06
N ALA A 46 1.36 -34.12 -14.90
CA ALA A 46 1.48 -32.76 -15.38
C ALA A 46 2.84 -32.25 -14.92
N PRO A 47 3.66 -31.68 -15.80
CA PRO A 47 4.98 -31.19 -15.41
C PRO A 47 4.82 -30.30 -14.18
N ALA A 48 5.59 -30.57 -13.14
CA ALA A 48 5.52 -29.80 -11.89
C ALA A 48 5.65 -28.32 -12.22
N ALA A 49 4.65 -27.54 -11.81
CA ALA A 49 4.60 -26.11 -12.09
C ALA A 49 5.92 -25.45 -11.67
N GLN A 50 6.49 -24.65 -12.56
CA GLN A 50 7.79 -24.01 -12.34
C GLN A 50 7.60 -22.68 -11.62
N PRO A 51 8.61 -22.25 -10.85
CA PRO A 51 8.64 -20.90 -10.28
C PRO A 51 8.55 -19.84 -11.38
N VAL A 52 7.84 -18.74 -11.09
CA VAL A 52 7.72 -17.61 -12.02
C VAL A 52 8.79 -16.58 -11.69
N ALA A 53 9.76 -16.43 -12.60
CA ALA A 53 10.82 -15.42 -12.49
C ALA A 53 10.36 -14.11 -13.13
N THR A 54 10.38 -13.04 -12.37
CA THR A 54 9.91 -11.72 -12.78
C THR A 54 11.02 -10.68 -12.62
N PRO A 55 11.44 -9.98 -13.68
CA PRO A 55 12.38 -8.89 -13.57
C PRO A 55 11.71 -7.66 -12.92
N VAL A 56 12.39 -7.07 -11.95
CA VAL A 56 12.02 -5.83 -11.26
C VAL A 56 13.15 -4.83 -11.42
N PHE A 57 12.82 -3.64 -11.90
CA PHE A 57 13.75 -2.53 -11.90
C PHE A 57 13.72 -1.85 -10.54
N VAL A 58 14.88 -1.50 -10.00
CA VAL A 58 14.99 -0.97 -8.65
C VAL A 58 15.77 0.34 -8.66
N THR A 59 15.19 1.36 -8.07
CA THR A 59 15.89 2.59 -7.66
C THR A 59 15.97 2.61 -6.14
N SER A 60 17.19 2.67 -5.60
CA SER A 60 17.44 2.57 -4.17
C SER A 60 18.22 3.78 -3.66
N THR A 61 17.68 4.46 -2.67
CA THR A 61 18.41 5.46 -1.87
C THR A 61 19.02 4.85 -0.62
N ARG A 62 18.87 3.53 -0.42
CA ARG A 62 19.57 2.82 0.66
C ARG A 62 21.06 2.96 0.44
N PRO A 63 21.86 3.32 1.48
CA PRO A 63 23.29 3.36 1.36
C PRO A 63 23.84 1.97 1.02
N ALA A 64 25.05 1.92 0.40
CA ALA A 64 25.79 0.68 0.40
C ALA A 64 26.10 0.32 1.85
N PHE A 65 25.98 -0.94 2.17
CA PHE A 65 26.48 -1.43 3.43
C PHE A 65 27.99 -1.22 3.47
N VAL A 66 28.44 -0.32 4.33
CA VAL A 66 29.85 -0.19 4.72
C VAL A 66 29.88 -0.50 6.21
N GLY A 67 30.05 -1.76 6.55
CA GLY A 67 29.82 -2.27 7.91
C GLY A 67 28.36 -2.01 8.35
N ASP A 68 28.15 -1.75 9.65
CA ASP A 68 26.81 -1.52 10.23
C ASP A 68 26.30 -0.08 10.10
N ARG A 69 27.02 0.80 9.42
CA ARG A 69 26.65 2.21 9.28
C ARG A 69 26.00 2.49 7.94
N LEU A 70 24.77 2.97 8.01
CA LEU A 70 24.04 3.49 6.86
C LEU A 70 24.42 4.96 6.65
N GLY A 71 24.88 5.33 5.43
CA GLY A 71 25.03 6.73 5.06
C GLY A 71 23.68 7.41 4.87
N ALA A 72 23.66 8.74 4.94
CA ALA A 72 22.44 9.49 4.68
C ALA A 72 21.94 9.26 3.23
N PRO A 73 20.62 9.07 3.01
CA PRO A 73 20.05 8.96 1.67
C PRO A 73 20.17 10.29 0.94
N SER A 74 20.46 10.24 -0.35
CA SER A 74 20.54 11.39 -1.23
C SER A 74 20.17 10.98 -2.66
N ALA A 75 19.53 11.87 -3.42
CA ALA A 75 19.21 11.64 -4.82
C ALA A 75 20.47 11.39 -5.69
N GLU A 76 21.59 12.02 -5.37
CA GLU A 76 22.86 11.84 -6.04
C GLU A 76 23.48 10.47 -5.77
N ARG A 77 23.10 9.83 -4.67
CA ARG A 77 23.53 8.50 -4.26
C ARG A 77 22.53 7.40 -4.61
N ALA A 78 21.47 7.72 -5.32
CA ALA A 78 20.53 6.71 -5.79
C ALA A 78 21.24 5.65 -6.65
N ARG A 79 20.97 4.39 -6.37
CA ARG A 79 21.49 3.23 -7.10
C ARG A 79 20.39 2.59 -7.87
N PHE A 80 20.77 2.05 -9.02
CA PHE A 80 19.85 1.43 -9.96
C PHE A 80 20.24 -0.02 -10.15
N TYR A 81 19.24 -0.89 -10.17
CA TYR A 81 19.44 -2.32 -10.34
C TYR A 81 18.35 -2.91 -11.25
N ARG A 82 18.70 -4.01 -11.90
CA ARG A 82 17.75 -5.02 -12.34
C ARG A 82 17.85 -6.20 -11.38
N GLN A 83 16.74 -6.60 -10.79
CA GLN A 83 16.63 -7.70 -9.83
C GLN A 83 15.62 -8.70 -10.36
N VAL A 84 15.92 -9.99 -10.34
CA VAL A 84 14.92 -11.02 -10.63
C VAL A 84 14.33 -11.54 -9.33
N VAL A 85 13.01 -11.58 -9.28
CA VAL A 85 12.23 -12.17 -8.18
C VAL A 85 11.58 -13.45 -8.69
N SER A 86 11.88 -14.57 -8.05
CA SER A 86 11.25 -15.86 -8.32
C SER A 86 10.14 -16.12 -7.30
N MET A 87 8.90 -16.32 -7.78
CA MET A 87 7.76 -16.69 -6.95
C MET A 87 7.43 -18.17 -7.11
N PRO A 88 7.16 -18.89 -5.99
CA PRO A 88 6.80 -20.30 -6.05
C PRO A 88 5.43 -20.51 -6.70
N PRO A 89 5.25 -21.62 -7.44
CA PRO A 89 3.97 -21.98 -8.01
C PRO A 89 2.94 -22.35 -6.93
N GLY A 90 1.64 -22.16 -7.21
CA GLY A 90 0.56 -22.61 -6.35
C GLY A 90 0.44 -21.87 -5.00
N ARG A 91 1.16 -20.75 -4.81
CA ARG A 91 0.98 -19.92 -3.63
C ARG A 91 -0.43 -19.32 -3.55
N ALA A 92 -0.94 -19.13 -2.35
CA ALA A 92 -2.19 -18.40 -2.16
C ALA A 92 -2.03 -16.91 -2.55
N THR A 93 -3.08 -16.32 -3.13
CA THR A 93 -3.16 -14.88 -3.38
C THR A 93 -2.90 -14.09 -2.09
N GLY A 94 -2.09 -13.04 -2.15
CA GLY A 94 -1.69 -12.24 -0.99
C GLY A 94 -0.48 -12.80 -0.24
N SER A 95 -0.11 -14.08 -0.43
CA SER A 95 0.98 -14.70 0.32
C SER A 95 2.36 -14.49 -0.32
N ILE A 96 3.37 -14.34 0.54
CA ILE A 96 4.80 -14.35 0.19
C ILE A 96 5.47 -15.44 1.02
N PRO A 97 5.54 -16.68 0.51
CA PRO A 97 6.17 -17.76 1.25
C PRO A 97 7.67 -17.50 1.48
N ARG A 98 8.10 -17.51 2.72
CA ARG A 98 9.49 -17.31 3.16
C ARG A 98 10.00 -18.51 3.94
N PRO A 99 11.29 -18.88 3.83
CA PRO A 99 11.86 -19.92 4.67
C PRO A 99 11.91 -19.43 6.12
N GLN A 100 11.52 -20.28 7.06
CA GLN A 100 11.64 -20.00 8.50
C GLN A 100 12.91 -20.59 9.10
N ILE A 101 13.28 -21.81 8.69
CA ILE A 101 14.37 -22.57 9.28
C ILE A 101 15.27 -23.19 8.20
N THR A 102 14.76 -23.36 6.99
CA THR A 102 15.46 -24.05 5.89
C THR A 102 16.16 -23.08 4.96
N SER A 103 17.07 -23.58 4.12
CA SER A 103 17.62 -22.83 2.98
C SER A 103 16.51 -22.43 1.99
N GLU A 104 16.73 -21.35 1.25
CA GLU A 104 15.83 -20.89 0.19
C GLU A 104 15.62 -21.98 -0.87
N ASN A 105 14.36 -22.17 -1.26
CA ASN A 105 13.98 -23.09 -2.32
C ASN A 105 12.96 -22.38 -3.24
N PRO A 106 13.31 -22.07 -4.49
CA PRO A 106 12.43 -21.33 -5.40
C PRO A 106 11.08 -22.01 -5.69
N ARG A 107 10.97 -23.33 -5.49
CA ARG A 107 9.71 -24.06 -5.64
C ARG A 107 8.76 -23.89 -4.47
N ARG A 108 9.24 -23.39 -3.33
CA ARG A 108 8.47 -23.23 -2.09
C ARG A 108 8.48 -21.82 -1.54
N HIS A 109 9.51 -21.06 -1.85
CA HIS A 109 9.75 -19.73 -1.29
C HIS A 109 9.91 -18.69 -2.38
N ALA A 110 9.57 -17.45 -2.07
CA ALA A 110 9.98 -16.29 -2.84
C ALA A 110 11.50 -16.11 -2.66
N VAL A 111 12.22 -15.93 -3.76
CA VAL A 111 13.69 -15.85 -3.78
C VAL A 111 14.13 -14.70 -4.68
N LEU A 112 15.17 -13.98 -4.26
CA LEU A 112 15.85 -13.00 -5.10
C LEU A 112 17.03 -13.66 -5.82
N THR A 113 17.09 -13.44 -7.14
CA THR A 113 18.20 -13.91 -7.98
C THR A 113 18.69 -12.78 -8.89
N ASP A 114 19.84 -12.95 -9.50
CA ASP A 114 20.34 -12.11 -10.63
C ASP A 114 20.23 -10.60 -10.39
N ARG A 115 20.85 -10.08 -9.33
CA ARG A 115 20.98 -8.66 -9.12
C ARG A 115 22.10 -8.08 -9.97
N GLU A 116 21.74 -7.19 -10.86
CA GLU A 116 22.67 -6.45 -11.71
C GLU A 116 22.60 -4.95 -11.38
N ALA A 117 23.76 -4.35 -11.13
CA ALA A 117 23.86 -2.90 -10.92
C ALA A 117 23.86 -2.18 -12.28
N LEU A 118 23.05 -1.13 -12.39
CA LEU A 118 22.88 -0.36 -13.61
C LEU A 118 23.33 1.09 -13.41
N THR A 119 23.82 1.71 -14.48
CA THR A 119 23.90 3.17 -14.53
C THR A 119 22.50 3.77 -14.75
N PRO A 120 22.26 5.05 -14.43
CA PRO A 120 20.97 5.68 -14.70
C PRO A 120 20.52 5.56 -16.17
N ASP A 121 21.46 5.66 -17.10
CA ASP A 121 21.18 5.53 -18.54
C ASP A 121 20.88 4.08 -18.94
N ALA A 122 21.61 3.11 -18.40
CA ALA A 122 21.32 1.69 -18.62
C ALA A 122 19.92 1.33 -18.07
N PHE A 123 19.59 1.80 -16.89
CA PHE A 123 18.26 1.61 -16.30
C PHE A 123 17.15 2.09 -17.25
N ARG A 124 17.23 3.33 -17.76
CA ARG A 124 16.22 3.87 -18.70
C ARG A 124 16.16 3.06 -19.99
N ARG A 125 17.34 2.70 -20.56
CA ARG A 125 17.38 1.89 -21.79
C ARG A 125 16.76 0.52 -21.60
N GLU A 126 17.05 -0.18 -20.51
CA GLU A 126 16.51 -1.51 -20.23
C GLU A 126 15.02 -1.49 -19.95
N VAL A 127 14.52 -0.47 -19.23
CA VAL A 127 13.07 -0.25 -19.08
C VAL A 127 12.43 -0.06 -20.46
N ALA A 128 13.00 0.78 -21.33
CA ALA A 128 12.49 0.99 -22.68
C ALA A 128 12.52 -0.31 -23.51
N GLN A 129 13.60 -1.10 -23.42
CA GLN A 129 13.72 -2.40 -24.11
C GLN A 129 12.69 -3.42 -23.60
N THR A 130 12.43 -3.45 -22.30
CA THR A 130 11.41 -4.34 -21.71
C THR A 130 10.00 -4.02 -22.24
N ILE A 131 9.76 -2.76 -22.59
CA ILE A 131 8.47 -2.27 -23.10
C ILE A 131 8.38 -2.37 -24.62
N ALA A 132 9.54 -2.30 -25.30
CA ALA A 132 9.60 -2.38 -26.76
C ALA A 132 8.95 -3.69 -27.27
N GLY A 133 8.05 -3.58 -28.23
CA GLY A 133 7.35 -4.73 -28.81
C GLY A 133 6.18 -5.27 -27.97
N LYS A 134 5.94 -4.77 -26.74
CA LYS A 134 4.75 -5.15 -25.97
C LYS A 134 3.49 -4.51 -26.55
N PRO A 135 2.33 -5.18 -26.46
CA PRO A 135 1.02 -4.59 -26.72
C PRO A 135 0.83 -3.32 -25.87
N PHE A 136 -0.02 -2.40 -26.35
CA PHE A 136 -0.20 -1.09 -25.72
C PHE A 136 -0.64 -1.18 -24.25
N ASP A 137 -1.52 -2.13 -23.92
CA ASP A 137 -2.04 -2.41 -22.58
C ASP A 137 -1.00 -3.02 -21.61
N GLN A 138 0.18 -3.39 -22.11
CA GLN A 138 1.29 -3.95 -21.32
C GLN A 138 2.50 -3.01 -21.24
N ARG A 139 2.37 -1.78 -21.76
CA ARG A 139 3.44 -0.75 -21.73
C ARG A 139 3.45 0.08 -20.47
N ASP A 140 2.47 -0.12 -19.61
CA ASP A 140 2.36 0.60 -18.35
C ASP A 140 3.46 0.18 -17.36
N VAL A 141 3.79 1.08 -16.47
CA VAL A 141 4.78 0.88 -15.41
C VAL A 141 4.06 0.97 -14.06
N LEU A 142 4.30 0.02 -13.18
CA LEU A 142 3.89 0.07 -11.79
C LEU A 142 5.10 0.40 -10.92
N VAL A 143 5.07 1.56 -10.27
CA VAL A 143 6.06 1.96 -9.26
C VAL A 143 5.51 1.63 -7.88
N TYR A 144 6.26 0.84 -7.11
CA TYR A 144 5.93 0.54 -5.72
C TYR A 144 6.86 1.28 -4.77
N VAL A 145 6.28 1.95 -3.77
CA VAL A 145 7.00 2.67 -2.71
C VAL A 145 6.59 2.08 -1.36
N HIS A 146 7.52 1.38 -0.73
CA HIS A 146 7.24 0.66 0.53
C HIS A 146 7.09 1.60 1.74
N GLY A 147 6.53 1.07 2.82
CA GLY A 147 6.31 1.78 4.07
C GLY A 147 7.47 1.73 5.06
N PHE A 148 7.19 2.20 6.28
CA PHE A 148 8.04 2.07 7.45
C PHE A 148 8.34 0.60 7.76
N ASN A 149 9.48 0.34 8.37
CA ASN A 149 9.91 -0.98 8.88
C ASN A 149 9.95 -2.10 7.82
N THR A 150 10.13 -1.75 6.55
CA THR A 150 10.20 -2.71 5.42
C THR A 150 11.65 -2.93 4.98
N ASP A 151 12.06 -4.18 4.84
CA ASP A 151 13.37 -4.49 4.26
C ASP A 151 13.36 -4.51 2.73
N TYR A 152 14.55 -4.63 2.13
CA TYR A 152 14.70 -4.64 0.69
C TYR A 152 14.01 -5.84 0.05
N ASP A 153 14.22 -7.02 0.60
CA ASP A 153 13.70 -8.28 0.04
C ASP A 153 12.19 -8.32 0.12
N GLU A 154 11.63 -7.89 1.27
CA GLU A 154 10.19 -7.78 1.45
C GLU A 154 9.57 -6.83 0.44
N ALA A 155 10.17 -5.64 0.23
CA ALA A 155 9.67 -4.69 -0.77
C ALA A 155 9.71 -5.26 -2.19
N ALA A 156 10.79 -5.97 -2.55
CA ALA A 156 10.94 -6.60 -3.86
C ALA A 156 9.94 -7.75 -4.08
N PHE A 157 9.69 -8.56 -3.06
CA PHE A 157 8.67 -9.60 -3.15
C PHE A 157 7.27 -9.02 -3.22
N ARG A 158 6.99 -7.95 -2.48
CA ARG A 158 5.66 -7.34 -2.41
C ARG A 158 5.21 -6.75 -3.74
N ILE A 159 6.08 -6.06 -4.47
CA ILE A 159 5.69 -5.53 -5.79
C ILE A 159 5.33 -6.67 -6.76
N VAL A 160 6.10 -7.76 -6.76
CA VAL A 160 5.83 -8.90 -7.65
C VAL A 160 4.56 -9.62 -7.24
N GLN A 161 4.36 -9.82 -5.94
CA GLN A 161 3.14 -10.43 -5.40
C GLN A 161 1.90 -9.63 -5.81
N VAL A 162 1.88 -8.30 -5.54
CA VAL A 162 0.72 -7.45 -5.84
C VAL A 162 0.46 -7.36 -7.35
N ALA A 163 1.51 -7.23 -8.16
CA ALA A 163 1.38 -7.18 -9.61
C ALA A 163 0.81 -8.50 -10.16
N ALA A 164 1.36 -9.65 -9.74
CA ALA A 164 0.91 -10.96 -10.21
C ALA A 164 -0.53 -11.26 -9.77
N ASP A 165 -0.86 -11.02 -8.51
CA ASP A 165 -2.17 -11.30 -7.94
C ASP A 165 -3.25 -10.33 -8.45
N GLY A 166 -2.84 -9.10 -8.78
CA GLY A 166 -3.68 -8.07 -9.40
C GLY A 166 -3.80 -8.19 -10.93
N GLY A 167 -3.08 -9.11 -11.56
CA GLY A 167 -3.12 -9.32 -13.01
C GLY A 167 -2.41 -8.23 -13.82
N PHE A 168 -1.51 -7.46 -13.21
CA PHE A 168 -0.74 -6.43 -13.90
C PHE A 168 0.34 -7.04 -14.79
N ARG A 169 0.36 -6.69 -16.08
CA ARG A 169 1.27 -7.24 -17.10
C ARG A 169 2.37 -6.27 -17.55
N GLY A 170 2.38 -5.07 -17.00
CA GLY A 170 3.35 -4.04 -17.32
C GLY A 170 4.71 -4.27 -16.69
N THR A 171 5.54 -3.23 -16.69
CA THR A 171 6.88 -3.25 -16.09
C THR A 171 6.82 -2.85 -14.62
N GLN A 172 7.51 -3.59 -13.77
CA GLN A 172 7.54 -3.36 -12.33
C GLN A 172 8.79 -2.59 -11.93
N VAL A 173 8.61 -1.51 -11.17
CA VAL A 173 9.68 -0.65 -10.66
C VAL A 173 9.53 -0.49 -9.17
N LEU A 174 10.52 -0.91 -8.41
CA LEU A 174 10.60 -0.70 -6.98
C LEU A 174 11.38 0.59 -6.69
N PHE A 175 10.79 1.51 -5.94
CA PHE A 175 11.52 2.55 -5.24
C PHE A 175 11.71 2.13 -3.80
N THR A 176 12.97 1.98 -3.36
CA THR A 176 13.28 1.57 -1.99
C THR A 176 14.17 2.60 -1.29
N TRP A 177 13.73 3.04 -0.13
CA TRP A 177 14.40 4.01 0.72
C TRP A 177 14.89 3.36 2.02
N PRO A 178 15.90 3.92 2.72
CA PRO A 178 16.41 3.34 3.95
C PRO A 178 15.34 3.39 5.05
N SER A 179 14.95 2.23 5.57
CA SER A 179 14.19 2.13 6.80
C SER A 179 15.06 1.42 7.83
N TYR A 180 15.12 1.97 9.04
CA TYR A 180 16.00 1.45 10.11
C TYR A 180 15.51 0.16 10.73
N ARG A 181 14.30 -0.31 10.40
CA ARG A 181 13.68 -1.53 10.93
C ARG A 181 13.63 -1.57 12.46
N ARG A 182 13.44 -0.43 13.09
CA ARG A 182 13.28 -0.27 14.54
C ARG A 182 12.04 0.57 14.80
N VAL A 183 11.10 0.05 15.58
CA VAL A 183 9.83 0.75 15.89
C VAL A 183 10.10 2.12 16.51
N LEU A 184 11.13 2.25 17.35
CA LEU A 184 11.51 3.51 17.98
C LEU A 184 12.21 4.52 17.04
N ALA A 185 12.55 4.11 15.82
CA ALA A 185 13.19 4.99 14.82
C ALA A 185 12.19 5.65 13.87
N TYR A 186 10.90 5.67 14.19
CA TYR A 186 9.85 6.21 13.33
C TYR A 186 10.13 7.64 12.85
N SER A 187 10.53 8.55 13.74
CA SER A 187 10.88 9.94 13.39
C SER A 187 12.08 9.99 12.46
N GLY A 188 13.12 9.20 12.74
CA GLY A 188 14.30 9.11 11.87
C GLY A 188 13.96 8.55 10.49
N ASP A 189 13.12 7.51 10.41
CA ASP A 189 12.65 6.98 9.13
C ASP A 189 11.86 8.02 8.33
N ARG A 190 11.10 8.88 8.98
CA ARG A 190 10.37 9.96 8.32
C ARG A 190 11.31 11.03 7.72
N GLU A 191 12.39 11.37 8.41
CA GLU A 191 13.42 12.27 7.87
C GLU A 191 14.12 11.66 6.67
N VAL A 192 14.49 10.39 6.75
CA VAL A 192 15.14 9.64 5.68
C VAL A 192 14.20 9.46 4.46
N ALA A 193 12.92 9.21 4.69
CA ALA A 193 11.92 9.19 3.64
C ALA A 193 11.83 10.56 2.95
N THR A 194 11.81 11.65 3.73
CA THR A 194 11.81 13.02 3.19
C THR A 194 13.07 13.31 2.38
N ALA A 195 14.25 12.89 2.84
CA ALA A 195 15.51 13.05 2.12
C ALA A 195 15.56 12.22 0.81
N SER A 196 14.75 11.18 0.70
CA SER A 196 14.63 10.34 -0.52
C SER A 196 13.65 10.91 -1.56
N ARG A 197 12.95 11.99 -1.25
CA ARG A 197 11.89 12.58 -2.08
C ARG A 197 12.36 12.96 -3.48
N ASP A 198 13.49 13.66 -3.58
CA ASP A 198 14.01 14.17 -4.86
C ASP A 198 14.47 13.01 -5.76
N ALA A 199 14.95 11.90 -5.16
CA ALA A 199 15.29 10.70 -5.91
C ALA A 199 14.03 10.02 -6.50
N LEU A 200 12.93 10.01 -5.76
CA LEU A 200 11.65 9.47 -6.26
C LEU A 200 11.07 10.39 -7.35
N GLU A 201 11.07 11.70 -7.14
CA GLU A 201 10.64 12.67 -8.16
C GLU A 201 11.43 12.48 -9.45
N LYS A 202 12.77 12.39 -9.34
CA LYS A 202 13.64 12.16 -10.49
C LYS A 202 13.34 10.84 -11.19
N LEU A 203 13.14 9.74 -10.47
CA LEU A 203 12.74 8.44 -11.05
C LEU A 203 11.44 8.58 -11.84
N LEU A 204 10.39 9.17 -11.25
CA LEU A 204 9.09 9.35 -11.90
C LEU A 204 9.22 10.22 -13.17
N SER A 205 9.97 11.30 -13.09
CA SER A 205 10.26 12.18 -14.21
C SER A 205 11.05 11.47 -15.32
N ASP A 206 12.04 10.65 -14.97
CA ASP A 206 12.82 9.85 -15.93
C ASP A 206 11.95 8.79 -16.63
N LEU A 207 11.08 8.10 -15.89
CA LEU A 207 10.10 7.16 -16.46
C LEU A 207 9.15 7.88 -17.42
N GLY A 208 8.67 9.09 -17.05
CA GLY A 208 7.82 9.92 -17.91
C GLY A 208 8.46 10.30 -19.26
N ARG A 209 9.78 10.43 -19.28
CA ARG A 209 10.58 10.71 -20.50
C ARG A 209 11.05 9.46 -21.24
N THR A 210 10.89 8.27 -20.64
CA THR A 210 11.37 7.01 -21.25
C THR A 210 10.51 6.63 -22.46
N PRO A 211 11.10 6.43 -23.66
CA PRO A 211 10.35 6.08 -24.85
C PRO A 211 9.57 4.79 -24.68
N GLY A 212 8.34 4.76 -25.19
CA GLY A 212 7.47 3.58 -25.18
C GLY A 212 6.72 3.33 -23.88
N VAL A 213 7.07 4.00 -22.78
CA VAL A 213 6.32 3.91 -21.51
C VAL A 213 4.88 4.40 -21.74
N GLY A 214 3.92 3.60 -21.32
CA GLY A 214 2.51 3.93 -21.28
C GLY A 214 2.19 4.84 -20.10
N ARG A 215 1.35 4.36 -19.18
CA ARG A 215 1.07 5.08 -17.93
C ARG A 215 2.02 4.64 -16.84
N ILE A 216 2.22 5.54 -15.89
CA ILE A 216 3.00 5.30 -14.68
C ILE A 216 2.00 5.26 -13.52
N HIS A 217 1.67 4.06 -13.07
CA HIS A 217 0.88 3.83 -11.87
C HIS A 217 1.78 3.79 -10.66
N ILE A 218 1.31 4.32 -9.55
CA ILE A 218 2.07 4.35 -8.31
C ILE A 218 1.25 3.65 -7.23
N LEU A 219 1.83 2.65 -6.58
CA LEU A 219 1.32 2.03 -5.37
C LEU A 219 2.25 2.38 -4.22
N ALA A 220 1.75 3.11 -3.24
CA ALA A 220 2.53 3.55 -2.10
C ALA A 220 1.86 3.11 -0.80
N HIS A 221 2.65 2.55 0.12
CA HIS A 221 2.17 2.04 1.38
C HIS A 221 2.65 2.89 2.56
N SER A 222 1.76 3.22 3.50
CA SER A 222 2.09 3.83 4.79
C SER A 222 2.94 5.11 4.65
N MET A 223 4.12 5.17 5.25
CA MET A 223 5.09 6.27 5.12
C MET A 223 5.56 6.46 3.66
N GLY A 224 5.54 5.41 2.83
CA GLY A 224 5.79 5.52 1.40
C GLY A 224 4.73 6.36 0.67
N ALA A 225 3.49 6.41 1.17
CA ALA A 225 2.46 7.30 0.65
C ALA A 225 2.81 8.78 0.93
N PHE A 226 3.31 9.09 2.13
CA PHE A 226 3.83 10.43 2.42
C PHE A 226 4.96 10.82 1.45
N LEU A 227 5.96 9.96 1.30
CA LEU A 227 7.08 10.17 0.39
C LEU A 227 6.62 10.38 -1.07
N THR A 228 5.66 9.58 -1.52
CA THR A 228 5.08 9.69 -2.86
C THR A 228 4.37 11.02 -3.08
N MET A 229 3.55 11.45 -2.13
CA MET A 229 2.83 12.72 -2.25
C MET A 229 3.77 13.92 -2.21
N GLU A 230 4.85 13.87 -1.44
CA GLU A 230 5.91 14.89 -1.46
C GLU A 230 6.61 14.93 -2.84
N ALA A 231 6.95 13.78 -3.41
CA ALA A 231 7.57 13.70 -4.73
C ALA A 231 6.64 14.23 -5.84
N LEU A 232 5.36 13.86 -5.83
CA LEU A 232 4.37 14.36 -6.80
C LEU A 232 4.11 15.86 -6.64
N ARG A 233 4.05 16.35 -5.41
CA ARG A 233 3.97 17.80 -5.13
C ARG A 233 5.19 18.53 -5.70
N GLN A 234 6.39 17.99 -5.50
CA GLN A 234 7.62 18.55 -6.05
C GLN A 234 7.59 18.57 -7.59
N ALA A 235 7.21 17.47 -8.22
CA ALA A 235 7.05 17.39 -9.66
C ALA A 235 6.03 18.42 -10.18
N SER A 236 4.92 18.62 -9.47
CA SER A 236 3.89 19.60 -9.83
C SER A 236 4.43 21.04 -9.74
N ILE A 237 5.20 21.38 -8.70
CA ILE A 237 5.85 22.69 -8.56
C ILE A 237 6.85 22.95 -9.69
N ALA A 238 7.55 21.89 -10.14
CA ALA A 238 8.47 21.93 -11.26
C ALA A 238 7.77 21.92 -12.64
N GLY A 239 6.43 21.97 -12.70
CA GLY A 239 5.66 21.96 -13.95
C GLY A 239 5.53 20.59 -14.61
N ASN A 240 5.87 19.50 -13.93
CA ASN A 240 5.84 18.13 -14.46
C ASN A 240 4.92 17.19 -13.64
N GLY A 241 3.87 17.71 -13.03
CA GLY A 241 2.96 16.93 -12.17
C GLY A 241 2.25 15.77 -12.88
N GLU A 242 2.06 15.87 -14.17
CA GLU A 242 1.48 14.80 -15.01
C GLU A 242 2.55 13.84 -15.59
N LEU A 243 3.81 13.96 -15.21
CA LEU A 243 4.93 13.13 -15.70
C LEU A 243 4.99 13.05 -17.23
N GLY A 244 4.89 14.19 -17.90
CA GLY A 244 4.81 14.26 -19.35
C GLY A 244 3.48 13.73 -19.92
N GLY A 245 2.39 13.78 -19.17
CA GLY A 245 1.06 13.27 -19.52
C GLY A 245 0.87 11.78 -19.25
N ARG A 246 1.84 11.13 -18.60
CA ARG A 246 1.86 9.66 -18.36
C ARG A 246 1.47 9.25 -16.94
N LEU A 247 1.15 10.19 -16.05
CA LEU A 247 0.67 9.84 -14.71
C LEU A 247 -0.61 9.01 -14.82
N GLY A 248 -0.57 7.80 -14.28
CA GLY A 248 -1.69 6.86 -14.17
C GLY A 248 -2.40 6.98 -12.83
N GLU A 249 -2.79 5.85 -12.27
CA GLU A 249 -3.40 5.75 -10.95
C GLU A 249 -2.35 5.93 -9.85
N VAL A 250 -2.69 6.70 -8.82
CA VAL A 250 -1.91 6.86 -7.59
C VAL A 250 -2.70 6.20 -6.46
N ILE A 251 -2.23 5.05 -6.01
CA ILE A 251 -2.89 4.25 -4.99
C ILE A 251 -2.12 4.38 -3.69
N LEU A 252 -2.75 4.97 -2.69
CA LEU A 252 -2.19 5.17 -1.36
C LEU A 252 -2.85 4.17 -0.39
N ALA A 253 -2.10 3.14 -0.02
CA ALA A 253 -2.57 2.08 0.87
C ALA A 253 -2.17 2.37 2.31
N ALA A 254 -3.15 2.42 3.23
CA ALA A 254 -2.98 2.77 4.64
C ALA A 254 -2.05 4.00 4.83
N PRO A 255 -2.30 5.14 4.16
CA PRO A 255 -1.35 6.25 4.11
C PRO A 255 -1.08 6.86 5.48
N ASP A 256 0.17 6.80 5.91
CA ASP A 256 0.65 7.43 7.14
C ASP A 256 1.01 8.90 6.89
N LEU A 257 -0.01 9.70 6.74
CA LEU A 257 0.03 11.06 6.25
C LEU A 257 -0.97 11.90 7.03
N ASP A 258 -0.54 13.04 7.53
CA ASP A 258 -1.41 14.01 8.18
C ASP A 258 -2.47 14.56 7.21
N VAL A 259 -3.71 14.68 7.65
CA VAL A 259 -4.83 15.11 6.79
C VAL A 259 -4.61 16.52 6.23
N GLU A 260 -4.11 17.46 7.04
CA GLU A 260 -3.88 18.83 6.59
C GLU A 260 -2.71 18.92 5.61
N VAL A 261 -1.61 18.17 5.86
CA VAL A 261 -0.48 18.06 4.92
C VAL A 261 -0.96 17.48 3.60
N PHE A 262 -1.77 16.43 3.64
CA PHE A 262 -2.33 15.81 2.44
C PHE A 262 -3.21 16.78 1.65
N ARG A 263 -4.05 17.56 2.32
CA ARG A 263 -4.86 18.59 1.68
C ARG A 263 -4.03 19.61 0.91
N GLN A 264 -2.93 20.06 1.51
CA GLN A 264 -1.99 20.99 0.86
C GLN A 264 -1.26 20.36 -0.32
N GLN A 265 -0.91 19.06 -0.24
CA GLN A 265 -0.33 18.31 -1.34
C GLN A 265 -1.34 18.15 -2.48
N MET A 266 -2.57 17.74 -2.17
CA MET A 266 -3.66 17.56 -3.14
C MET A 266 -3.99 18.86 -3.89
N ALA A 267 -3.88 20.02 -3.26
CA ALA A 267 -4.06 21.31 -3.92
C ALA A 267 -3.07 21.58 -5.08
N ARG A 268 -2.01 20.75 -5.21
CA ARG A 268 -1.05 20.82 -6.32
C ARG A 268 -1.23 19.70 -7.34
N ILE A 269 -2.12 18.76 -7.09
CA ILE A 269 -2.40 17.64 -8.00
C ILE A 269 -3.45 18.07 -9.01
N SER A 270 -3.12 18.02 -10.29
CA SER A 270 -4.00 18.48 -11.39
C SER A 270 -5.22 17.58 -11.58
N ARG A 271 -5.10 16.28 -11.25
CA ARG A 271 -6.17 15.28 -11.39
C ARG A 271 -6.39 14.50 -10.10
N PRO A 272 -7.07 15.08 -9.10
CA PRO A 272 -7.34 14.41 -7.82
C PRO A 272 -8.08 13.08 -7.96
N SER A 273 -8.93 12.92 -8.98
CA SER A 273 -9.68 11.70 -9.29
C SER A 273 -8.79 10.48 -9.59
N ARG A 274 -7.53 10.68 -9.95
CA ARG A 274 -6.55 9.58 -10.10
C ARG A 274 -5.98 9.09 -8.78
N VAL A 275 -6.20 9.81 -7.69
CA VAL A 275 -5.72 9.41 -6.36
C VAL A 275 -6.78 8.55 -5.68
N SER A 276 -6.39 7.35 -5.30
CA SER A 276 -7.23 6.39 -4.58
C SER A 276 -6.64 6.13 -3.20
N LEU A 277 -7.45 6.31 -2.17
CA LEU A 277 -7.08 6.01 -0.79
C LEU A 277 -7.67 4.66 -0.38
N PHE A 278 -6.83 3.77 0.13
CA PHE A 278 -7.26 2.55 0.80
C PHE A 278 -7.09 2.78 2.30
N VAL A 279 -8.20 2.96 3.01
CA VAL A 279 -8.23 3.36 4.42
C VAL A 279 -8.72 2.24 5.32
N GLN A 280 -8.23 2.21 6.54
CA GLN A 280 -8.65 1.25 7.56
C GLN A 280 -8.76 1.98 8.91
N ALA A 281 -9.99 2.20 9.36
CA ALA A 281 -10.29 3.01 10.54
C ALA A 281 -9.73 2.43 11.85
N ASP A 282 -9.50 1.11 11.92
CA ASP A 282 -8.98 0.38 13.08
C ASP A 282 -7.49 -0.02 12.96
N ASP A 283 -6.74 0.67 12.10
CA ASP A 283 -5.31 0.46 11.91
C ASP A 283 -4.52 0.92 13.15
N ARG A 284 -3.94 -0.04 13.86
CA ARG A 284 -3.20 0.22 15.11
C ARG A 284 -1.85 0.90 14.88
N ALA A 285 -1.21 0.66 13.72
CA ALA A 285 0.04 1.32 13.41
C ALA A 285 -0.19 2.81 13.15
N LEU A 286 -1.25 3.17 12.45
CA LEU A 286 -1.64 4.56 12.21
C LEU A 286 -2.08 5.25 13.52
N ALA A 287 -2.77 4.54 14.41
CA ALA A 287 -3.09 5.04 15.74
C ALA A 287 -1.83 5.34 16.55
N ALA A 288 -0.84 4.44 16.54
CA ALA A 288 0.44 4.68 17.21
C ALA A 288 1.22 5.85 16.57
N SER A 289 1.22 5.95 15.24
CA SER A 289 1.87 7.04 14.52
C SER A 289 1.21 8.39 14.80
N SER A 290 -0.12 8.44 14.97
CA SER A 290 -0.83 9.67 15.33
C SER A 290 -0.45 10.15 16.73
N THR A 291 -0.32 9.23 17.69
CA THR A 291 0.12 9.55 19.06
C THR A 291 1.53 10.14 19.10
N VAL A 292 2.48 9.54 18.33
CA VAL A 292 3.84 10.08 18.19
C VAL A 292 3.84 11.47 17.55
N ALA A 293 2.86 11.77 16.71
CA ALA A 293 2.71 13.04 16.01
C ALA A 293 1.69 13.97 16.67
N TRP A 294 1.58 13.98 17.99
CA TRP A 294 0.71 14.87 18.75
C TRP A 294 -0.77 14.74 18.39
N ASP A 295 -1.25 13.50 18.29
CA ASP A 295 -2.65 13.12 17.97
C ASP A 295 -3.19 13.69 16.63
N ARG A 296 -2.29 13.97 15.69
CA ARG A 296 -2.69 14.43 14.35
C ARG A 296 -3.31 13.30 13.56
N GLN A 297 -4.51 13.55 13.02
CA GLN A 297 -5.29 12.57 12.27
C GLN A 297 -4.56 12.10 11.01
N ARG A 298 -4.50 10.77 10.84
CA ARG A 298 -3.90 10.13 9.66
C ARG A 298 -4.94 9.86 8.59
N VAL A 299 -4.57 10.13 7.33
CA VAL A 299 -5.43 9.89 6.16
C VAL A 299 -5.85 8.42 6.07
N GLY A 300 -4.94 7.49 6.35
CA GLY A 300 -5.24 6.04 6.32
C GLY A 300 -6.19 5.56 7.40
N ALA A 301 -6.38 6.33 8.48
CA ALA A 301 -7.29 6.04 9.58
C ALA A 301 -8.66 6.75 9.43
N LEU A 302 -8.94 7.37 8.28
CA LEU A 302 -10.24 8.00 8.04
C LEU A 302 -11.36 6.95 8.01
N ASP A 303 -12.41 7.19 8.79
CA ASP A 303 -13.60 6.34 8.82
C ASP A 303 -14.71 6.96 7.96
N VAL A 304 -15.06 6.28 6.87
CA VAL A 304 -16.15 6.73 5.98
C VAL A 304 -17.52 6.77 6.63
N ARG A 305 -17.70 6.13 7.80
CA ARG A 305 -18.93 6.16 8.58
C ARG A 305 -19.04 7.44 9.41
N ASN A 306 -17.91 8.09 9.74
CA ASN A 306 -17.87 9.33 10.49
C ASN A 306 -18.24 10.52 9.58
N PRO A 307 -19.26 11.34 9.91
CA PRO A 307 -19.70 12.47 9.08
C PRO A 307 -18.59 13.51 8.85
N GLN A 308 -17.79 13.81 9.87
CA GLN A 308 -16.68 14.78 9.75
C GLN A 308 -15.60 14.28 8.80
N HIS A 309 -15.24 12.98 8.88
CA HIS A 309 -14.28 12.38 7.96
C HIS A 309 -14.81 12.35 6.52
N ARG A 310 -16.11 12.09 6.31
CA ARG A 310 -16.73 12.18 4.98
C ARG A 310 -16.61 13.57 4.37
N GLN A 311 -16.82 14.62 5.18
CA GLN A 311 -16.66 15.99 4.71
C GLN A 311 -15.20 16.27 4.26
N VAL A 312 -14.21 15.79 5.01
CA VAL A 312 -12.79 15.86 4.62
C VAL A 312 -12.57 15.13 3.30
N ILE A 313 -13.01 13.88 3.20
CA ILE A 313 -12.84 13.04 2.01
C ILE A 313 -13.46 13.71 0.78
N SER A 314 -14.69 14.20 0.89
CA SER A 314 -15.39 14.84 -0.24
C SER A 314 -14.69 16.12 -0.71
N SER A 315 -14.05 16.87 0.20
CA SER A 315 -13.30 18.08 -0.15
C SER A 315 -12.01 17.83 -0.91
N LEU A 316 -11.49 16.59 -0.87
CA LEU A 316 -10.21 16.22 -1.49
C LEU A 316 -10.35 15.79 -2.95
N GLY A 317 -11.55 15.46 -3.42
CA GLY A 317 -11.79 14.97 -4.78
C GLY A 317 -11.14 13.61 -5.09
N VAL A 318 -10.82 12.81 -4.06
CA VAL A 318 -10.16 11.50 -4.16
C VAL A 318 -11.18 10.36 -4.08
N ARG A 319 -10.81 9.20 -4.60
CA ARG A 319 -11.59 7.97 -4.41
C ARG A 319 -11.16 7.27 -3.12
N VAL A 320 -12.10 6.82 -2.31
CA VAL A 320 -11.79 6.15 -1.04
C VAL A 320 -12.38 4.74 -1.02
N PHE A 321 -11.56 3.78 -0.62
CA PHE A 321 -11.90 2.37 -0.45
C PHE A 321 -11.60 1.96 0.99
N THR A 322 -12.59 1.39 1.66
CA THR A 322 -12.42 0.89 3.03
C THR A 322 -11.87 -0.53 2.98
N MET A 323 -10.78 -0.76 3.70
CA MET A 323 -10.26 -2.09 3.93
C MET A 323 -10.87 -2.65 5.21
N SER A 324 -11.43 -3.87 5.12
CA SER A 324 -11.92 -4.61 6.29
C SER A 324 -10.95 -5.73 6.59
N ALA A 325 -10.44 -5.80 7.81
CA ALA A 325 -9.61 -6.90 8.25
C ALA A 325 -10.47 -8.16 8.41
N THR A 326 -10.34 -9.10 7.47
CA THR A 326 -11.04 -10.39 7.53
C THR A 326 -10.19 -11.52 8.12
N GLY A 327 -8.91 -11.25 8.51
CA GLY A 327 -7.96 -12.24 9.00
C GLY A 327 -7.30 -11.86 10.33
N TRP A 328 -6.96 -12.90 11.13
CA TRP A 328 -6.30 -12.77 12.43
C TRP A 328 -4.77 -12.67 12.35
N THR A 329 -4.19 -12.68 11.15
CA THR A 329 -2.74 -12.83 10.94
C THR A 329 -1.97 -11.53 11.13
N ASP A 330 -2.58 -10.38 10.93
CA ASP A 330 -1.96 -9.07 11.16
C ASP A 330 -2.53 -8.40 12.42
N LEU A 331 -1.84 -8.58 13.55
CA LEU A 331 -2.22 -7.96 14.84
C LEU A 331 -2.21 -6.43 14.78
N VAL A 332 -1.45 -5.85 13.86
CA VAL A 332 -1.31 -4.40 13.66
C VAL A 332 -2.28 -3.89 12.61
N ARG A 333 -2.79 -4.78 11.76
CA ARG A 333 -3.76 -4.49 10.67
C ARG A 333 -3.27 -3.46 9.66
N HIS A 334 -1.97 -3.34 9.49
CA HIS A 334 -1.37 -2.34 8.61
C HIS A 334 -0.98 -2.89 7.23
N GLY A 335 -0.75 -4.20 7.12
CA GLY A 335 -0.37 -4.89 5.88
C GLY A 335 -1.52 -5.41 5.01
N THR A 336 -2.77 -5.27 5.44
CA THR A 336 -3.98 -5.89 4.84
C THR A 336 -4.15 -5.60 3.34
N PHE A 337 -3.68 -4.44 2.86
CA PHE A 337 -3.82 -4.04 1.44
C PHE A 337 -3.23 -5.05 0.45
N ALA A 338 -2.20 -5.77 0.85
CA ALA A 338 -1.48 -6.70 -0.03
C ALA A 338 -1.75 -8.17 0.31
N GLU A 339 -2.35 -8.46 1.44
CA GLU A 339 -2.62 -9.82 1.93
C GLU A 339 -4.06 -10.25 1.66
N ALA A 340 -5.02 -9.30 1.63
CA ALA A 340 -6.41 -9.57 1.32
C ALA A 340 -6.63 -9.72 -0.21
N PRO A 341 -7.05 -10.90 -0.69
CA PRO A 341 -7.19 -11.15 -2.13
C PRO A 341 -8.14 -10.20 -2.84
N GLU A 342 -9.21 -9.77 -2.18
CA GLU A 342 -10.19 -8.82 -2.70
C GLU A 342 -9.58 -7.42 -2.89
N ILE A 343 -8.74 -6.97 -1.96
CA ILE A 343 -8.05 -5.67 -2.03
C ILE A 343 -7.03 -5.70 -3.16
N VAL A 344 -6.25 -6.78 -3.27
CA VAL A 344 -5.25 -6.94 -4.34
C VAL A 344 -5.90 -6.94 -5.72
N ARG A 345 -7.05 -7.63 -5.89
CA ARG A 345 -7.82 -7.61 -7.14
C ARG A 345 -8.37 -6.22 -7.45
N LEU A 346 -8.84 -5.49 -6.43
CA LEU A 346 -9.33 -4.12 -6.61
C LEU A 346 -8.19 -3.18 -7.03
N ILE A 347 -7.02 -3.29 -6.42
CA ILE A 347 -5.81 -2.56 -6.84
C ILE A 347 -5.47 -2.92 -8.29
N GLY A 348 -5.42 -4.22 -8.62
CA GLY A 348 -5.17 -4.71 -9.96
C GLY A 348 -6.17 -4.18 -10.98
N GLY A 349 -7.46 -4.17 -10.65
CA GLY A 349 -8.50 -3.59 -11.49
C GLY A 349 -8.27 -2.10 -11.78
N LYS A 350 -7.77 -1.33 -10.81
CA LYS A 350 -7.45 0.09 -11.00
C LYS A 350 -6.29 0.33 -11.96
N ILE A 351 -5.23 -0.44 -11.86
CA ILE A 351 -4.02 -0.26 -12.68
C ILE A 351 -4.10 -0.96 -14.04
N SER A 352 -5.06 -1.87 -14.25
CA SER A 352 -5.22 -2.62 -15.50
C SER A 352 -6.36 -2.12 -16.40
N GLN A 353 -7.17 -1.17 -15.93
CA GLN A 353 -8.26 -0.59 -16.73
C GLN A 353 -7.76 0.49 -17.68
N PRO A 354 -8.31 0.55 -18.94
CA PRO A 354 -8.09 1.71 -19.80
C PRO A 354 -8.65 2.98 -19.11
N PRO A 355 -8.17 4.19 -19.49
CA PRO A 355 -8.68 5.42 -18.92
C PRO A 355 -10.17 5.50 -19.16
N VAL A 356 -10.92 5.67 -18.11
CA VAL A 356 -12.27 6.21 -18.24
C VAL A 356 -12.07 7.64 -18.77
N ILE A 357 -12.50 7.91 -20.00
CA ILE A 357 -12.59 9.27 -20.51
C ILE A 357 -13.61 9.96 -19.62
N GLU A 358 -13.16 10.93 -18.83
CA GLU A 358 -13.93 11.62 -17.78
C GLU A 358 -14.98 12.60 -18.34
N ASP A 359 -15.77 12.21 -19.36
CA ASP A 359 -16.92 13.00 -19.79
C ASP A 359 -18.21 12.66 -19.04
N SER A 360 -18.16 11.75 -18.08
CA SER A 360 -19.25 11.46 -17.16
C SER A 360 -18.71 11.36 -15.75
N LEU A 361 -18.75 12.47 -15.01
CA LEU A 361 -18.69 12.45 -13.56
C LEU A 361 -19.74 11.43 -13.07
N PRO A 362 -19.37 10.40 -12.27
CA PRO A 362 -20.40 9.64 -11.59
C PRO A 362 -21.14 10.65 -10.71
N GLN A 363 -22.39 10.89 -11.02
CA GLN A 363 -23.31 11.52 -10.10
C GLN A 363 -23.16 10.73 -8.80
N VAL A 364 -22.80 11.40 -7.71
CA VAL A 364 -22.90 10.85 -6.36
C VAL A 364 -24.30 10.27 -6.31
N ALA A 365 -24.41 8.95 -6.19
CA ALA A 365 -25.69 8.31 -6.00
C ALA A 365 -26.25 8.96 -4.74
N GLU A 366 -27.27 9.76 -4.90
CA GLU A 366 -27.96 10.44 -3.82
C GLU A 366 -28.41 9.34 -2.87
N ALA A 367 -27.94 9.40 -1.63
CA ALA A 367 -28.39 8.45 -0.63
C ALA A 367 -29.93 8.51 -0.59
N PRO A 368 -30.63 7.37 -0.59
CA PRO A 368 -32.08 7.38 -0.55
C PRO A 368 -32.53 8.29 0.60
N PRO A 369 -33.59 9.09 0.38
CA PRO A 369 -34.07 10.03 1.40
C PRO A 369 -34.37 9.26 2.69
N LEU A 370 -33.88 9.79 3.81
CA LEU A 370 -34.18 9.23 5.13
C LEU A 370 -35.68 9.08 5.27
N PRO A 371 -36.16 7.94 5.84
CA PRO A 371 -37.57 7.74 6.19
C PRO A 371 -38.10 8.96 6.94
N SER A 372 -39.33 9.36 6.63
CA SER A 372 -39.99 10.56 7.17
C SER A 372 -40.07 10.61 8.73
N GLU A 373 -39.83 9.47 9.37
CA GLU A 373 -39.85 9.33 10.86
C GLU A 373 -38.57 9.85 11.55
N LEU A 374 -37.50 10.20 10.79
CA LEU A 374 -36.24 10.75 11.32
C LEU A 374 -36.03 12.23 10.96
N ARG A 375 -37.03 12.92 10.44
CA ARG A 375 -36.95 14.37 10.27
C ARG A 375 -37.16 15.05 11.62
N ALA A 376 -36.16 15.77 12.10
CA ALA A 376 -36.33 16.70 13.21
C ALA A 376 -37.46 17.69 12.92
N PRO A 377 -38.25 18.12 13.93
CA PRO A 377 -39.29 19.11 13.74
C PRO A 377 -38.73 20.39 13.11
N GLN A 378 -39.33 20.85 12.04
CA GLN A 378 -39.01 22.16 11.47
C GLN A 378 -39.36 23.23 12.52
N GLU A 379 -38.36 23.91 13.01
CA GLU A 379 -38.50 25.12 13.82
C GLU A 379 -39.19 26.17 12.96
N GLN A 380 -40.42 26.55 13.36
CA GLN A 380 -41.22 27.58 12.68
C GLN A 380 -40.50 28.92 12.86
N ALA A 381 -40.12 29.55 11.75
CA ALA A 381 -39.59 30.90 11.74
C ALA A 381 -40.62 31.89 12.33
N PRO A 382 -40.20 32.82 13.22
CA PRO A 382 -41.12 33.85 13.74
C PRO A 382 -41.48 34.84 12.65
N MET A 383 -42.76 35.18 12.61
CA MET A 383 -43.40 36.16 11.74
C MET A 383 -42.72 37.53 11.83
N ALA A 384 -42.51 38.14 10.70
CA ALA A 384 -41.96 39.48 10.55
C ALA A 384 -42.79 40.54 11.28
N GLY A 385 -42.21 41.18 12.28
CA GLY A 385 -42.69 42.39 12.93
C GLY A 385 -42.05 43.63 12.29
N GLN A 386 -42.83 44.69 12.23
CA GLN A 386 -42.58 45.96 11.56
C GLN A 386 -41.33 46.75 12.01
N PRO A 387 -40.79 47.68 11.22
CA PRO A 387 -39.55 48.38 11.48
C PRO A 387 -39.74 49.48 12.55
N GLU A 388 -38.96 49.47 13.60
CA GLU A 388 -38.83 50.56 14.52
C GLU A 388 -37.56 51.39 14.28
N SER A 389 -37.73 52.68 14.35
CA SER A 389 -36.95 53.81 13.96
C SER A 389 -35.47 53.84 14.45
N ALA A 390 -34.66 54.43 13.62
CA ALA A 390 -33.26 54.79 13.81
C ALA A 390 -32.99 55.55 15.12
N ARG A 391 -32.05 55.08 15.92
CA ARG A 391 -31.30 55.91 16.87
C ARG A 391 -29.81 55.88 16.50
N SER A 392 -29.30 57.04 16.15
CA SER A 392 -27.90 57.38 15.94
C SER A 392 -27.09 57.17 17.22
N VAL A 393 -26.05 56.36 17.14
CA VAL A 393 -25.01 56.27 18.20
C VAL A 393 -23.73 56.89 17.61
N THR A 394 -23.37 58.02 18.19
CA THR A 394 -22.11 58.74 17.96
C THR A 394 -20.93 57.89 18.39
N SER A 395 -19.93 57.78 17.54
CA SER A 395 -18.64 57.15 17.81
C SER A 395 -17.72 58.11 18.52
N GLU A 396 -17.27 57.69 19.70
CA GLU A 396 -16.19 58.34 20.46
C GLU A 396 -14.84 57.74 20.07
N PRO A 397 -13.75 58.53 19.85
CA PRO A 397 -12.47 58.02 19.42
C PRO A 397 -11.62 57.53 20.60
N LEU A 398 -10.92 56.42 20.46
CA LEU A 398 -9.93 55.88 21.38
C LEU A 398 -8.64 56.71 21.36
N PRO A 399 -7.93 56.88 22.48
CA PRO A 399 -6.74 57.74 22.57
C PRO A 399 -5.47 57.04 22.09
N GLY A 400 -4.70 57.82 21.40
CA GLY A 400 -3.31 57.89 21.01
C GLY A 400 -2.35 56.71 21.31
N ALA A 401 -1.78 56.15 20.25
CA ALA A 401 -0.49 55.45 20.27
C ALA A 401 0.62 56.42 19.89
N ALA A 402 1.65 56.55 20.75
CA ALA A 402 2.83 57.35 20.52
C ALA A 402 3.78 56.77 19.45
N PRO A 403 4.53 57.60 18.72
CA PRO A 403 5.44 57.11 17.68
C PRO A 403 6.77 56.62 18.29
N LEU A 404 7.26 55.49 17.77
CA LEU A 404 8.60 54.96 18.02
C LEU A 404 9.65 55.81 17.25
N ALA A 405 10.70 56.23 17.95
CA ALA A 405 11.84 56.96 17.44
C ALA A 405 12.76 56.03 16.59
N PRO A 406 13.51 56.61 15.61
CA PRO A 406 14.44 55.84 14.79
C PRO A 406 15.74 55.56 15.57
N ALA A 407 16.27 54.32 15.38
CA ALA A 407 17.58 53.92 15.82
C ALA A 407 18.65 54.55 14.89
N ALA A 408 19.65 55.15 15.51
CA ALA A 408 20.85 55.63 14.83
C ALA A 408 21.94 54.57 14.89
N ASP A 409 22.74 54.54 13.82
CA ASP A 409 24.05 53.92 13.56
C ASP A 409 24.20 52.41 13.68
#